data_b21ae8b7e512cf3287ae773f4bb9dbab
#
_entry.id   b21ae8b7e512cf3287ae773f4bb9dbab
#
_cell.length_a   1.000
_cell.length_b   1.000
_cell.length_c   1.000
_cell.angle_alpha   90.00
_cell.angle_beta   90.00
_cell.angle_gamma   90.00
#
_symmetry.space_group_name_H-M   'P 1'
#
loop_
_entity.id
_entity.type
_entity.pdbx_description
1 polymer ?
#
loop_
_entity_poly.entity_id
_entity_poly.type
_entity_poly.pdbx_seq_one_letter_code
_entity_poly.pdbx_strand_id
1 'polypeptide(L)'
;ILCGSIIEDNVVVGAHAVVSGLVDHDSVWGGVPARRICSLEHYRKKRLTAQIAEGKMYVHCFRERYGRDPRKDEIPEYFMLFCGDEELEGKLAFQVNLMGTEEKTKRLMREAERPYLDYNSFIKDC
;
A
#
# COMPACT_ATOMS: atom_id res chain seq x y z
N ILE A 1 15.48 -7.26 -14.46
CA ILE A 1 15.62 -8.72 -14.25
C ILE A 1 16.51 -9.25 -15.36
N LEU A 2 17.58 -9.97 -15.00
CA LEU A 2 18.50 -10.56 -15.94
C LEU A 2 18.00 -11.93 -16.44
N CYS A 3 18.44 -12.32 -17.63
CA CYS A 3 18.09 -13.60 -18.21
C CYS A 3 18.54 -14.77 -17.31
N GLY A 4 17.72 -15.81 -17.20
CA GLY A 4 17.96 -16.96 -16.33
C GLY A 4 17.64 -16.74 -14.84
N SER A 5 17.07 -15.59 -14.48
CA SER A 5 16.56 -15.37 -13.11
C SER A 5 15.27 -16.16 -12.89
N ILE A 6 15.13 -16.71 -11.68
CA ILE A 6 13.92 -17.39 -11.19
C ILE A 6 13.39 -16.55 -10.03
N ILE A 7 12.15 -16.09 -10.12
CA ILE A 7 11.48 -15.35 -9.06
C ILE A 7 10.30 -16.21 -8.60
N GLU A 8 10.31 -16.61 -7.34
CA GLU A 8 9.24 -17.40 -6.73
C GLU A 8 8.03 -16.52 -6.35
N ASP A 9 7.04 -17.10 -5.69
CA ASP A 9 5.77 -16.41 -5.37
C ASP A 9 5.91 -15.41 -4.22
N ASN A 10 5.02 -14.41 -4.20
CA ASN A 10 4.91 -13.41 -3.13
C ASN A 10 6.21 -12.60 -2.91
N VAL A 11 6.87 -12.19 -3.99
CA VAL A 11 8.11 -11.42 -3.94
C VAL A 11 7.83 -9.94 -4.24
N VAL A 12 8.44 -9.05 -3.45
CA VAL A 12 8.53 -7.62 -3.74
C VAL A 12 9.95 -7.29 -4.19
N VAL A 13 10.08 -6.77 -5.41
CA VAL A 13 11.35 -6.26 -5.94
C VAL A 13 11.34 -4.73 -5.90
N GLY A 14 12.30 -4.15 -5.19
CA GLY A 14 12.44 -2.70 -5.09
C GLY A 14 12.75 -2.04 -6.42
N ALA A 15 12.36 -0.77 -6.55
CA ALA A 15 12.63 0.03 -7.74
C ALA A 15 14.15 0.06 -8.04
N HIS A 16 14.51 0.07 -9.33
CA HIS A 16 15.89 0.05 -9.81
C HIS A 16 16.74 -1.16 -9.40
N ALA A 17 16.14 -2.22 -8.84
CA ALA A 17 16.88 -3.41 -8.49
C ALA A 17 17.31 -4.19 -9.76
N VAL A 18 18.52 -4.73 -9.74
CA VAL A 18 19.04 -5.64 -10.79
C VAL A 18 19.02 -7.06 -10.24
N VAL A 19 18.01 -7.81 -10.65
CA VAL A 19 17.78 -9.20 -10.20
C VAL A 19 18.54 -10.19 -11.09
N SER A 20 19.26 -11.11 -10.45
CA SER A 20 19.93 -12.26 -11.09
C SER A 20 19.85 -13.49 -10.18
N GLY A 21 19.75 -14.67 -10.80
CA GLY A 21 19.66 -15.94 -10.07
C GLY A 21 18.31 -16.19 -9.41
N LEU A 22 18.31 -16.93 -8.30
CA LEU A 22 17.09 -17.30 -7.55
C LEU A 22 16.71 -16.21 -6.56
N VAL A 23 15.44 -15.85 -6.58
CA VAL A 23 14.76 -14.97 -5.60
C VAL A 23 13.70 -15.80 -4.89
N ASP A 24 13.92 -16.05 -3.60
CA ASP A 24 13.07 -16.92 -2.79
C ASP A 24 11.69 -16.29 -2.48
N HIS A 25 10.70 -17.16 -2.26
CA HIS A 25 9.33 -16.76 -1.95
C HIS A 25 9.21 -15.95 -0.65
N ASP A 26 8.08 -15.25 -0.50
CA ASP A 26 7.71 -14.47 0.68
C ASP A 26 8.81 -13.49 1.15
N SER A 27 9.45 -12.83 0.20
CA SER A 27 10.63 -12.01 0.44
C SER A 27 10.61 -10.66 -0.26
N VAL A 28 11.48 -9.77 0.21
CA VAL A 28 11.69 -8.42 -0.35
C VAL A 28 13.14 -8.29 -0.75
N TRP A 29 13.37 -7.91 -2.00
CA TRP A 29 14.68 -7.76 -2.61
C TRP A 29 14.90 -6.37 -3.18
N GLY A 30 16.13 -5.88 -3.16
CA GLY A 30 16.49 -4.58 -3.72
C GLY A 30 17.99 -4.40 -3.91
N GLY A 31 18.35 -3.34 -4.63
CA GLY A 31 19.75 -2.95 -4.91
C GLY A 31 20.31 -3.48 -6.22
N VAL A 32 21.58 -3.13 -6.48
CA VAL A 32 22.35 -3.49 -7.69
C VAL A 32 23.71 -4.06 -7.26
N PRO A 33 23.93 -5.36 -7.33
CA PRO A 33 22.96 -6.43 -7.59
C PRO A 33 21.92 -6.55 -6.47
N ALA A 34 20.72 -7.05 -6.80
CA ALA A 34 19.66 -7.25 -5.81
C ALA A 34 20.09 -8.23 -4.72
N ARG A 35 19.73 -7.90 -3.49
CA ARG A 35 19.92 -8.74 -2.30
C ARG A 35 18.62 -8.82 -1.51
N ARG A 36 18.45 -9.91 -0.78
CA ARG A 36 17.34 -10.08 0.15
C ARG A 36 17.43 -9.04 1.26
N ILE A 37 16.36 -8.26 1.45
CA ILE A 37 16.28 -7.21 2.47
C ILE A 37 15.60 -7.76 3.73
N CYS A 38 14.42 -8.37 3.57
CA CYS A 38 13.64 -8.92 4.69
C CYS A 38 12.58 -9.92 4.19
N SER A 39 11.84 -10.51 5.11
CA SER A 39 10.63 -11.27 4.78
C SER A 39 9.49 -10.33 4.37
N LEU A 40 8.57 -10.83 3.54
CA LEU A 40 7.38 -10.09 3.13
C LEU A 40 6.50 -9.72 4.35
N GLU A 41 6.39 -10.61 5.33
CA GLU A 41 5.65 -10.35 6.56
C GLU A 41 6.22 -9.17 7.35
N HIS A 42 7.54 -9.12 7.52
CA HIS A 42 8.22 -7.99 8.19
C HIS A 42 7.98 -6.68 7.44
N TYR A 43 8.10 -6.71 6.12
CA TYR A 43 7.83 -5.55 5.26
C TYR A 43 6.39 -5.05 5.41
N ARG A 44 5.40 -5.96 5.37
CA ARG A 44 3.99 -5.60 5.55
C ARG A 44 3.73 -4.95 6.90
N LYS A 45 4.22 -5.53 8.00
CA LYS A 45 4.09 -4.93 9.35
C LYS A 45 4.67 -3.53 9.41
N LYS A 46 5.89 -3.35 8.89
CA LYS A 46 6.54 -2.03 8.81
C LYS A 46 5.71 -1.04 8.00
N ARG A 47 5.16 -1.44 6.84
CA ARG A 47 4.35 -0.56 5.99
C ARG A 47 3.04 -0.17 6.64
N LEU A 48 2.34 -1.11 7.27
CA LEU A 48 1.09 -0.81 8.00
C LEU A 48 1.30 0.22 9.12
N THR A 49 2.37 0.09 9.89
CA THR A 49 2.72 1.07 10.95
C THR A 49 3.06 2.45 10.36
N ALA A 50 3.83 2.49 9.28
CA ALA A 50 4.24 3.74 8.64
C ALA A 50 3.07 4.47 7.95
N GLN A 51 2.10 3.72 7.43
CA GLN A 51 1.02 4.25 6.61
C GLN A 51 0.13 5.27 7.34
N ILE A 52 -0.08 5.09 8.65
CA ILE A 52 -0.85 6.05 9.47
C ILE A 52 -0.11 7.40 9.52
N ALA A 53 1.17 7.40 9.85
CA ALA A 53 1.97 8.63 9.92
C ALA A 53 2.11 9.31 8.55
N GLU A 54 2.30 8.52 7.49
CA GLU A 54 2.38 9.02 6.11
C GLU A 54 1.05 9.63 5.66
N GLY A 55 -0.10 9.00 5.98
CA GLY A 55 -1.42 9.52 5.68
C GLY A 55 -1.71 10.85 6.39
N LYS A 56 -1.34 10.97 7.67
CA LYS A 56 -1.46 12.23 8.43
C LYS A 56 -0.57 13.33 7.83
N MET A 57 0.67 12.99 7.47
CA MET A 57 1.58 13.93 6.82
C MET A 57 1.00 14.41 5.48
N TYR A 58 0.41 13.50 4.69
CA TYR A 58 -0.25 13.88 3.44
C TYR A 58 -1.37 14.91 3.67
N VAL A 59 -2.25 14.68 4.65
CA VAL A 59 -3.34 15.61 5.01
C VAL A 59 -2.77 16.96 5.44
N HIS A 60 -1.73 16.97 6.27
CA HIS A 60 -1.06 18.20 6.71
C HIS A 60 -0.52 18.99 5.52
N CYS A 61 0.28 18.39 4.63
CA CYS A 61 0.79 19.04 3.43
C CYS A 61 -0.32 19.52 2.49
N PHE A 62 -1.42 18.76 2.41
CA PHE A 62 -2.58 19.15 1.61
C PHE A 62 -3.25 20.42 2.17
N ARG A 63 -3.45 20.48 3.52
CA ARG A 63 -3.96 21.67 4.20
C ARG A 63 -3.08 22.90 3.97
N GLU A 64 -1.76 22.75 4.10
CA GLU A 64 -0.81 23.86 3.84
C GLU A 64 -0.90 24.37 2.41
N ARG A 65 -1.07 23.48 1.43
CA ARG A 65 -1.09 23.84 0.01
C ARG A 65 -2.42 24.42 -0.46
N TYR A 66 -3.54 23.87 0.03
CA TYR A 66 -4.87 24.19 -0.52
C TYR A 66 -5.79 24.91 0.47
N GLY A 67 -5.39 25.10 1.73
CA GLY A 67 -6.16 25.80 2.75
C GLY A 67 -7.47 25.08 3.17
N ARG A 68 -7.59 23.77 2.88
CA ARG A 68 -8.77 22.96 3.19
C ARG A 68 -8.38 21.50 3.41
N ASP A 69 -9.31 20.72 3.98
CA ASP A 69 -9.16 19.28 4.03
C ASP A 69 -9.23 18.64 2.63
N PRO A 70 -8.48 17.57 2.37
CA PRO A 70 -8.67 16.76 1.17
C PRO A 70 -10.06 16.12 1.17
N ARG A 71 -10.63 15.85 0.01
CA ARG A 71 -11.79 14.96 -0.09
C ARG A 71 -11.29 13.51 -0.07
N LYS A 72 -12.19 12.57 0.25
CA LYS A 72 -11.91 11.14 0.30
C LYS A 72 -11.26 10.62 -1.00
N ASP A 73 -11.69 11.12 -2.17
CA ASP A 73 -11.17 10.75 -3.48
C ASP A 73 -9.84 11.43 -3.86
N GLU A 74 -9.36 12.36 -3.03
CA GLU A 74 -8.06 13.04 -3.21
C GLU A 74 -6.91 12.37 -2.43
N ILE A 75 -7.21 11.35 -1.59
CA ILE A 75 -6.20 10.57 -0.85
C ILE A 75 -6.33 9.06 -1.11
N PRO A 76 -6.35 8.65 -2.37
CA PRO A 76 -6.64 7.26 -2.74
C PRO A 76 -5.59 6.25 -2.25
N GLU A 77 -4.35 6.67 -2.00
CA GLU A 77 -3.27 5.79 -1.53
C GLU A 77 -3.47 5.30 -0.10
N TYR A 78 -4.28 6.01 0.69
CA TYR A 78 -4.49 5.74 2.12
C TYR A 78 -5.89 5.23 2.46
N PHE A 79 -6.69 4.87 1.47
CA PHE A 79 -8.09 4.46 1.66
C PHE A 79 -8.24 3.27 2.63
N MET A 80 -7.27 2.37 2.69
CA MET A 80 -7.26 1.22 3.60
C MET A 80 -7.26 1.61 5.08
N LEU A 81 -6.91 2.86 5.43
CA LEU A 81 -6.93 3.34 6.81
C LEU A 81 -8.35 3.59 7.33
N PHE A 82 -9.33 3.90 6.45
CA PHE A 82 -10.65 4.41 6.84
C PHE A 82 -11.83 3.93 5.98
N CYS A 83 -11.61 3.30 4.81
CA CYS A 83 -12.69 2.80 3.95
C CYS A 83 -13.08 1.36 4.28
N GLY A 84 -14.38 1.08 4.28
CA GLY A 84 -14.93 -0.28 4.20
C GLY A 84 -14.95 -0.81 2.78
N ASP A 85 -15.19 -2.10 2.62
CA ASP A 85 -15.27 -2.74 1.30
C ASP A 85 -16.48 -2.27 0.48
N GLU A 86 -17.57 -1.88 1.15
CA GLU A 86 -18.75 -1.27 0.57
C GLU A 86 -18.52 0.14 0.03
N GLU A 87 -17.45 0.80 0.43
CA GLU A 87 -17.09 2.17 0.03
C GLU A 87 -16.12 2.23 -1.15
N LEU A 88 -15.81 1.10 -1.78
CA LEU A 88 -14.96 1.03 -2.96
C LEU A 88 -15.72 1.51 -4.21
N GLU A 89 -15.76 2.83 -4.39
CA GLU A 89 -16.43 3.50 -5.51
C GLU A 89 -15.47 4.43 -6.27
N GLY A 90 -15.87 4.83 -7.47
CA GLY A 90 -15.17 5.85 -8.26
C GLY A 90 -13.70 5.52 -8.54
N LYS A 91 -12.80 6.42 -8.16
CA LYS A 91 -11.34 6.27 -8.39
C LYS A 91 -10.74 5.08 -7.64
N LEU A 92 -11.25 4.78 -6.44
CA LEU A 92 -10.76 3.66 -5.63
C LEU A 92 -11.11 2.32 -6.29
N ALA A 93 -12.37 2.17 -6.72
CA ALA A 93 -12.80 0.99 -7.47
C ALA A 93 -11.99 0.83 -8.77
N PHE A 94 -11.75 1.92 -9.49
CA PHE A 94 -10.95 1.91 -10.71
C PHE A 94 -9.54 1.39 -10.48
N GLN A 95 -8.85 1.86 -9.42
CA GLN A 95 -7.50 1.38 -9.09
C GLN A 95 -7.46 -0.10 -8.75
N VAL A 96 -8.40 -0.57 -7.94
CA VAL A 96 -8.49 -1.99 -7.55
C VAL A 96 -8.80 -2.87 -8.75
N ASN A 97 -9.70 -2.43 -9.64
CA ASN A 97 -10.04 -3.13 -10.87
C ASN A 97 -8.86 -3.17 -11.85
N LEU A 98 -8.12 -2.08 -11.98
CA LEU A 98 -6.93 -2.02 -12.84
C LEU A 98 -5.86 -3.05 -12.41
N MET A 99 -5.75 -3.31 -11.12
CA MET A 99 -4.85 -4.31 -10.55
C MET A 99 -5.39 -5.75 -10.68
N GLY A 100 -6.65 -5.95 -11.07
CA GLY A 100 -7.30 -7.27 -11.14
C GLY A 100 -7.45 -7.96 -9.79
N THR A 101 -7.49 -7.20 -8.70
CA THR A 101 -7.48 -7.71 -7.31
C THR A 101 -8.73 -7.40 -6.51
N GLU A 102 -9.84 -7.02 -7.16
CA GLU A 102 -11.04 -6.52 -6.48
C GLU A 102 -11.56 -7.47 -5.39
N GLU A 103 -11.84 -8.72 -5.72
CA GLU A 103 -12.37 -9.70 -4.78
C GLU A 103 -11.39 -9.98 -3.62
N LYS A 104 -10.10 -10.08 -3.93
CA LYS A 104 -9.06 -10.27 -2.92
C LYS A 104 -8.95 -9.06 -1.99
N THR A 105 -9.02 -7.85 -2.54
CA THR A 105 -8.97 -6.60 -1.79
C THR A 105 -10.17 -6.47 -0.87
N LYS A 106 -11.40 -6.66 -1.39
CA LYS A 106 -12.62 -6.64 -0.57
C LYS A 106 -12.58 -7.64 0.58
N ARG A 107 -12.11 -8.88 0.32
CA ARG A 107 -11.93 -9.88 1.37
C ARG A 107 -10.96 -9.40 2.46
N LEU A 108 -9.80 -8.91 2.07
CA LEU A 108 -8.79 -8.39 3.02
C LEU A 108 -9.31 -7.19 3.83
N MET A 109 -10.11 -6.32 3.21
CA MET A 109 -10.72 -5.18 3.90
C MET A 109 -11.74 -5.59 4.96
N ARG A 110 -12.48 -6.70 4.74
CA ARG A 110 -13.41 -7.26 5.75
C ARG A 110 -12.69 -7.92 6.91
N GLU A 111 -11.56 -8.57 6.64
CA GLU A 111 -10.77 -9.32 7.62
C GLU A 111 -9.83 -8.42 8.43
N ALA A 112 -9.41 -7.28 7.89
CA ALA A 112 -8.46 -6.38 8.52
C ALA A 112 -9.13 -5.41 9.51
N GLU A 113 -8.53 -5.23 10.68
CA GLU A 113 -8.87 -4.11 11.56
C GLU A 113 -8.43 -2.79 10.92
N ARG A 114 -9.38 -1.88 10.76
CA ARG A 114 -9.11 -0.53 10.27
C ARG A 114 -8.66 0.35 11.42
N PRO A 115 -7.59 1.16 11.24
CA PRO A 115 -7.16 2.13 12.26
C PRO A 115 -8.22 3.18 12.59
N TYR A 116 -9.07 3.53 11.61
CA TYR A 116 -10.13 4.52 11.75
C TYR A 116 -11.47 3.95 11.31
N LEU A 117 -12.52 4.30 12.04
CA LEU A 117 -13.89 3.85 11.74
C LEU A 117 -14.37 4.33 10.37
N ASP A 118 -14.07 5.60 10.06
CA ASP A 118 -14.45 6.27 8.83
C ASP A 118 -13.47 7.39 8.46
N TYR A 119 -13.68 7.99 7.30
CA TYR A 119 -12.88 9.11 6.80
C TYR A 119 -12.89 10.33 7.76
N ASN A 120 -14.03 10.66 8.38
CA ASN A 120 -14.14 11.81 9.27
C ASN A 120 -13.31 11.62 10.53
N SER A 121 -13.28 10.40 11.08
CA SER A 121 -12.45 10.08 12.25
C SER A 121 -10.95 10.17 11.92
N PHE A 122 -10.54 9.76 10.73
CA PHE A 122 -9.17 9.94 10.24
C PHE A 122 -8.79 11.42 10.13
N ILE A 123 -9.60 12.24 9.45
CA ILE A 123 -9.32 13.67 9.24
C ILE A 123 -9.26 14.45 10.56
N LYS A 124 -10.09 14.09 11.56
CA LYS A 124 -10.06 14.71 12.89
C LYS A 124 -8.79 14.41 13.68
N ASP A 125 -8.15 13.26 13.41
CA ASP A 125 -6.93 12.84 14.08
C ASP A 125 -5.65 13.35 13.35
N CYS A 126 -5.81 13.98 12.20
CA CYS A 126 -4.77 14.68 11.46
C CYS A 126 -4.68 16.15 11.89
#